data_5a0dfb7d6ad62040bd98fc9384ed5c25
#
_entry.id   5a0dfb7d6ad62040bd98fc9384ed5c25
#
_cell.length_a   1.000
_cell.length_b   1.000
_cell.length_c   1.000
_cell.angle_alpha   90.00
_cell.angle_beta   90.00
_cell.angle_gamma   90.00
#
_symmetry.space_group_name_H-M   'P 1'
#
loop_
_entity.id
_entity.type
_entity.pdbx_description
1 polymer ?
#
loop_
_entity_poly.entity_id
_entity_poly.type
_entity_poly.pdbx_seq_one_letter_code
_entity_poly.pdbx_strand_id
1 'polypeptide(L)'
;MMKVRKILFACIIGGVLFIFLLLKYNPRNNRAYLENRIGTEVSRVYPTQNLEDLFEQFPNGFIVYQAHLMNENIVKIKLTGAEKGAPIKGELIETERKSGENTRVVSVEYYNGKYTFSDEKAASELWPQQSFLFQKITLNKDFLSTLKLKDKYYSSMNGSFELNYDVNLPETNEYLSFPASKTIELSFGGSNSNRNYYYSVVVEDKDGYYFRETVYE
;
A
#
# COMPACT_ATOMS: atom_id res chain seq x y z
N MET A 1 -11.52 10.55 60.95
CA MET A 1 -12.40 10.37 59.78
C MET A 1 -11.92 11.09 58.51
N MET A 2 -11.42 12.32 58.58
CA MET A 2 -11.02 13.13 57.41
C MET A 2 -9.85 12.55 56.57
N LYS A 3 -8.84 11.93 57.23
CA LYS A 3 -7.68 11.30 56.53
C LYS A 3 -8.08 10.09 55.72
N VAL A 4 -8.97 9.24 56.19
CA VAL A 4 -9.43 8.03 55.49
C VAL A 4 -10.22 8.38 54.23
N ARG A 5 -11.09 9.42 54.29
CA ARG A 5 -11.82 9.90 53.13
C ARG A 5 -10.89 10.45 52.02
N LYS A 6 -9.80 11.15 52.39
CA LYS A 6 -8.83 11.66 51.43
C LYS A 6 -8.06 10.52 50.73
N ILE A 7 -7.72 9.47 51.46
CA ILE A 7 -7.03 8.28 50.89
C ILE A 7 -7.98 7.54 49.95
N LEU A 8 -9.22 7.32 50.33
CA LEU A 8 -10.23 6.66 49.49
C LEU A 8 -10.47 7.44 48.19
N PHE A 9 -10.55 8.76 48.25
CA PHE A 9 -10.72 9.62 47.08
C PHE A 9 -9.49 9.57 46.12
N ALA A 10 -8.29 9.54 46.66
CA ALA A 10 -7.06 9.39 45.89
C ALA A 10 -6.98 8.02 45.19
N CYS A 11 -7.41 6.94 45.86
CA CYS A 11 -7.48 5.61 45.25
C CYS A 11 -8.52 5.52 44.12
N ILE A 12 -9.67 6.17 44.28
CA ILE A 12 -10.70 6.20 43.22
C ILE A 12 -10.20 6.97 41.99
N ILE A 13 -9.58 8.15 42.20
CA ILE A 13 -9.03 8.94 41.08
C ILE A 13 -7.91 8.17 40.40
N GLY A 14 -7.00 7.52 41.14
CA GLY A 14 -5.92 6.67 40.62
C GLY A 14 -6.49 5.50 39.81
N GLY A 15 -7.51 4.82 40.29
CA GLY A 15 -8.20 3.74 39.62
C GLY A 15 -8.86 4.18 38.31
N VAL A 16 -9.55 5.31 38.32
CA VAL A 16 -10.19 5.88 37.11
C VAL A 16 -9.15 6.30 36.09
N LEU A 17 -8.07 6.98 36.50
CA LEU A 17 -6.95 7.32 35.60
C LEU A 17 -6.27 6.08 35.02
N PHE A 18 -6.07 5.03 35.80
CA PHE A 18 -5.49 3.77 35.34
C PHE A 18 -6.41 3.06 34.32
N ILE A 19 -7.71 3.04 34.56
CA ILE A 19 -8.69 2.52 33.61
C ILE A 19 -8.69 3.35 32.31
N PHE A 20 -8.62 4.68 32.39
CA PHE A 20 -8.50 5.55 31.21
C PHE A 20 -7.21 5.29 30.41
N LEU A 21 -6.09 5.05 31.09
CA LEU A 21 -4.82 4.70 30.44
C LEU A 21 -4.90 3.32 29.77
N LEU A 22 -5.53 2.34 30.41
CA LEU A 22 -5.74 1.01 29.81
C LEU A 22 -6.68 1.06 28.61
N LEU A 23 -7.74 1.88 28.66
CA LEU A 23 -8.68 2.06 27.54
C LEU A 23 -8.05 2.80 26.36
N LYS A 24 -7.07 3.69 26.59
CA LYS A 24 -6.30 4.36 25.54
C LYS A 24 -5.14 3.51 25.00
N TYR A 25 -4.68 2.53 25.74
CA TYR A 25 -3.59 1.66 25.31
C TYR A 25 -4.12 0.61 24.34
N ASN A 26 -3.92 0.85 23.06
CA ASN A 26 -4.18 -0.15 22.02
C ASN A 26 -2.83 -0.78 21.60
N PRO A 27 -2.52 -2.01 22.04
CA PRO A 27 -1.26 -2.67 21.70
C PRO A 27 -1.10 -2.88 20.19
N ARG A 28 -2.20 -2.90 19.43
CA ARG A 28 -2.18 -3.01 17.97
C ARG A 28 -1.77 -1.71 17.28
N ASN A 29 -1.83 -0.56 17.98
CA ASN A 29 -1.29 0.71 17.49
C ASN A 29 0.18 0.91 17.93
N ASN A 30 0.95 -0.18 18.03
CA ASN A 30 2.37 -0.15 18.32
C ASN A 30 3.15 -0.27 17.01
N ARG A 31 4.23 0.52 16.86
CA ARG A 31 5.08 0.52 15.67
C ARG A 31 5.58 -0.88 15.31
N ALA A 32 6.19 -1.57 16.27
CA ALA A 32 6.75 -2.91 16.03
C ALA A 32 5.67 -3.92 15.63
N TYR A 33 4.46 -3.82 16.21
CA TYR A 33 3.33 -4.67 15.82
C TYR A 33 2.91 -4.41 14.37
N LEU A 34 2.75 -3.14 13.99
CA LEU A 34 2.32 -2.76 12.64
C LEU A 34 3.40 -3.08 11.60
N GLU A 35 4.68 -2.77 11.87
CA GLU A 35 5.78 -3.11 10.98
C GLU A 35 5.93 -4.61 10.79
N ASN A 36 5.80 -5.40 11.86
CA ASN A 36 5.85 -6.85 11.75
C ASN A 36 4.70 -7.36 10.88
N ARG A 37 3.49 -6.87 11.11
CA ARG A 37 2.32 -7.28 10.36
C ARG A 37 2.40 -6.88 8.89
N ILE A 38 2.62 -5.59 8.61
CA ILE A 38 2.73 -5.09 7.24
C ILE A 38 3.89 -5.74 6.52
N GLY A 39 5.07 -5.78 7.16
CA GLY A 39 6.27 -6.36 6.56
C GLY A 39 6.14 -7.85 6.23
N THR A 40 5.41 -8.62 7.05
CA THR A 40 5.12 -10.03 6.77
C THR A 40 4.20 -10.17 5.56
N GLU A 41 3.15 -9.37 5.48
CA GLU A 41 2.19 -9.49 4.38
C GLU A 41 2.70 -8.90 3.05
N VAL A 42 3.35 -7.74 3.08
CA VAL A 42 3.89 -7.16 1.84
C VAL A 42 5.04 -7.99 1.27
N SER A 43 5.82 -8.69 2.10
CA SER A 43 6.89 -9.57 1.63
C SER A 43 6.40 -10.80 0.83
N ARG A 44 5.10 -11.10 0.87
CA ARG A 44 4.48 -12.12 0.03
C ARG A 44 4.38 -11.67 -1.45
N VAL A 45 4.45 -10.37 -1.69
CA VAL A 45 4.32 -9.75 -3.02
C VAL A 45 5.62 -9.08 -3.44
N TYR A 46 6.35 -8.44 -2.53
CA TYR A 46 7.56 -7.64 -2.78
C TYR A 46 8.84 -8.37 -2.33
N PRO A 47 9.69 -8.88 -3.25
CA PRO A 47 9.60 -8.80 -4.70
C PRO A 47 8.88 -10.00 -5.34
N THR A 48 8.16 -9.76 -6.42
CA THR A 48 7.67 -10.80 -7.32
C THR A 48 8.06 -10.43 -8.74
N GLN A 49 8.91 -11.19 -9.40
CA GLN A 49 9.45 -10.85 -10.72
C GLN A 49 8.42 -11.02 -11.84
N ASN A 50 7.73 -12.15 -11.88
CA ASN A 50 6.68 -12.41 -12.87
C ASN A 50 5.31 -12.38 -12.21
N LEU A 51 4.31 -11.83 -12.92
CA LEU A 51 2.95 -11.78 -12.38
C LEU A 51 2.36 -13.17 -12.11
N GLU A 52 2.72 -14.16 -12.92
CA GLU A 52 2.26 -15.54 -12.74
C GLU A 52 2.69 -16.14 -11.39
N ASP A 53 3.83 -15.68 -10.83
CA ASP A 53 4.35 -16.16 -9.55
C ASP A 53 3.43 -15.74 -8.38
N LEU A 54 2.58 -14.72 -8.57
CA LEU A 54 1.57 -14.33 -7.57
C LEU A 54 0.57 -15.46 -7.29
N PHE A 55 0.34 -16.39 -8.22
CA PHE A 55 -0.52 -17.56 -7.97
C PHE A 55 0.04 -18.52 -6.91
N GLU A 56 1.33 -18.43 -6.56
CA GLU A 56 1.89 -19.17 -5.44
C GLU A 56 1.39 -18.65 -4.10
N GLN A 57 1.09 -17.35 -4.02
CA GLN A 57 0.54 -16.69 -2.85
C GLN A 57 -1.00 -16.63 -2.87
N PHE A 58 -1.59 -16.56 -4.05
CA PHE A 58 -3.02 -16.36 -4.30
C PHE A 58 -3.55 -17.41 -5.29
N PRO A 59 -3.67 -18.68 -4.89
CA PRO A 59 -4.02 -19.78 -5.81
C PRO A 59 -5.44 -19.66 -6.39
N ASN A 60 -6.33 -18.90 -5.74
CA ASN A 60 -7.71 -18.68 -6.19
C ASN A 60 -7.86 -17.44 -7.09
N GLY A 61 -6.77 -16.76 -7.37
CA GLY A 61 -6.74 -15.56 -8.18
C GLY A 61 -6.35 -14.30 -7.40
N PHE A 62 -6.04 -13.24 -8.14
CA PHE A 62 -5.64 -11.96 -7.58
C PHE A 62 -5.97 -10.81 -8.53
N ILE A 63 -5.97 -9.62 -7.98
CA ILE A 63 -6.02 -8.39 -8.74
C ILE A 63 -4.82 -7.52 -8.37
N VAL A 64 -4.13 -7.03 -9.38
CA VAL A 64 -3.10 -5.99 -9.25
C VAL A 64 -3.67 -4.69 -9.79
N TYR A 65 -3.55 -3.66 -9.02
CA TYR A 65 -3.99 -2.32 -9.36
C TYR A 65 -2.87 -1.32 -9.11
N GLN A 66 -2.60 -0.47 -10.09
CA GLN A 66 -1.70 0.66 -9.93
C GLN A 66 -2.37 1.92 -10.47
N ALA A 67 -2.18 3.03 -9.80
CA ALA A 67 -2.66 4.33 -10.25
C ALA A 67 -1.60 5.41 -9.96
N HIS A 68 -1.45 6.35 -10.87
CA HIS A 68 -0.61 7.51 -10.66
C HIS A 68 -1.23 8.77 -11.29
N LEU A 69 -0.89 9.90 -10.73
CA LEU A 69 -1.25 11.18 -11.28
C LEU A 69 -0.24 11.56 -12.37
N MET A 70 -0.73 11.80 -13.58
CA MET A 70 0.06 12.23 -14.72
C MET A 70 -0.52 13.54 -15.26
N ASN A 71 0.14 14.65 -14.96
CA ASN A 71 -0.39 15.99 -15.24
C ASN A 71 -1.76 16.22 -14.54
N GLU A 72 -2.81 16.48 -15.33
CA GLU A 72 -4.17 16.65 -14.83
C GLU A 72 -5.02 15.36 -14.92
N ASN A 73 -4.42 14.24 -15.38
CA ASN A 73 -5.08 12.97 -15.60
C ASN A 73 -4.65 11.93 -14.56
N ILE A 74 -5.50 10.95 -14.33
CA ILE A 74 -5.19 9.77 -13.54
C ILE A 74 -5.01 8.60 -14.50
N VAL A 75 -3.82 8.01 -14.50
CA VAL A 75 -3.54 6.78 -15.23
C VAL A 75 -3.67 5.59 -14.28
N LYS A 76 -4.41 4.58 -14.69
CA LYS A 76 -4.71 3.37 -13.91
C LYS A 76 -4.43 2.15 -14.74
N ILE A 77 -3.77 1.15 -14.17
CA ILE A 77 -3.72 -0.20 -14.72
C ILE A 77 -4.33 -1.16 -13.70
N LYS A 78 -5.20 -2.04 -14.19
CA LYS A 78 -5.82 -3.10 -13.39
C LYS A 78 -5.71 -4.41 -14.15
N LEU A 79 -5.05 -5.39 -13.55
CA LEU A 79 -4.92 -6.74 -14.10
C LEU A 79 -5.54 -7.76 -13.15
N THR A 80 -6.19 -8.76 -13.70
CA THR A 80 -6.83 -9.86 -12.97
C THR A 80 -6.22 -11.17 -13.40
N GLY A 81 -5.59 -11.87 -12.47
CA GLY A 81 -5.22 -13.28 -12.58
C GLY A 81 -6.35 -14.13 -12.02
N ALA A 82 -7.12 -14.78 -12.89
CA ALA A 82 -8.27 -15.59 -12.49
C ALA A 82 -7.90 -17.06 -12.23
N GLU A 83 -6.96 -17.60 -13.00
CA GLU A 83 -6.59 -19.01 -12.96
C GLU A 83 -5.10 -19.18 -13.33
N LYS A 84 -4.39 -20.02 -12.57
CA LYS A 84 -2.97 -20.33 -12.84
C LYS A 84 -2.81 -20.99 -14.23
N GLY A 85 -1.88 -20.45 -15.01
CA GLY A 85 -1.61 -20.92 -16.38
C GLY A 85 -2.49 -20.29 -17.46
N ALA A 86 -3.52 -19.52 -17.09
CA ALA A 86 -4.26 -18.67 -18.01
C ALA A 86 -3.65 -17.27 -18.11
N PRO A 87 -3.88 -16.54 -19.22
CA PRO A 87 -3.43 -15.15 -19.35
C PRO A 87 -4.05 -14.25 -18.25
N ILE A 88 -3.22 -13.40 -17.66
CA ILE A 88 -3.63 -12.34 -16.73
C ILE A 88 -4.10 -11.16 -17.59
N LYS A 89 -5.33 -10.69 -17.39
CA LYS A 89 -5.97 -9.71 -18.29
C LYS A 89 -6.46 -8.49 -17.55
N GLY A 90 -6.54 -7.38 -18.28
CA GLY A 90 -7.11 -6.15 -17.76
C GLY A 90 -6.99 -4.97 -18.70
N GLU A 91 -6.92 -3.79 -18.11
CA GLU A 91 -6.95 -2.55 -18.84
C GLU A 91 -5.99 -1.52 -18.24
N LEU A 92 -5.42 -0.71 -19.11
CA LEU A 92 -4.71 0.53 -18.81
C LEU A 92 -5.62 1.69 -19.26
N ILE A 93 -5.96 2.57 -18.33
CA ILE A 93 -6.98 3.59 -18.52
C ILE A 93 -6.39 4.95 -18.12
N GLU A 94 -6.55 5.94 -19.00
CA GLU A 94 -6.38 7.34 -18.65
C GLU A 94 -7.75 7.97 -18.42
N THR A 95 -7.87 8.68 -17.30
CA THR A 95 -9.10 9.36 -16.89
C THR A 95 -8.82 10.83 -16.67
N GLU A 96 -9.56 11.72 -17.28
CA GLU A 96 -9.50 13.16 -16.98
C GLU A 96 -10.03 13.40 -15.56
N ARG A 97 -9.21 14.02 -14.72
CA ARG A 97 -9.53 14.20 -13.29
C ARG A 97 -10.75 15.08 -13.04
N LYS A 98 -10.98 16.08 -13.89
CA LYS A 98 -12.07 17.06 -13.71
C LYS A 98 -13.44 16.49 -14.09
N SER A 99 -13.52 15.79 -15.23
CA SER A 99 -14.77 15.22 -15.75
C SER A 99 -15.04 13.82 -15.25
N GLY A 100 -13.97 13.07 -14.90
CA GLY A 100 -14.05 11.64 -14.61
C GLY A 100 -14.19 10.77 -15.85
N GLU A 101 -14.09 11.34 -17.04
CA GLU A 101 -14.23 10.62 -18.31
C GLU A 101 -12.94 9.89 -18.68
N ASN A 102 -13.08 8.68 -19.21
CA ASN A 102 -11.95 7.93 -19.75
C ASN A 102 -11.58 8.50 -21.12
N THR A 103 -10.36 8.99 -21.24
CA THR A 103 -9.83 9.57 -22.47
C THR A 103 -9.14 8.54 -23.34
N ARG A 104 -8.50 7.55 -22.71
CA ARG A 104 -7.86 6.42 -23.41
C ARG A 104 -8.09 5.12 -22.63
N VAL A 105 -8.33 4.02 -23.36
CA VAL A 105 -8.46 2.67 -22.80
C VAL A 105 -7.65 1.72 -23.66
N VAL A 106 -6.72 1.01 -23.06
CA VAL A 106 -5.85 0.02 -23.72
C VAL A 106 -6.05 -1.32 -23.01
N SER A 107 -6.47 -2.35 -23.76
CA SER A 107 -6.54 -3.70 -23.24
C SER A 107 -5.12 -4.25 -23.02
N VAL A 108 -4.93 -4.95 -21.91
CA VAL A 108 -3.63 -5.51 -21.50
C VAL A 108 -3.78 -6.99 -21.24
N GLU A 109 -2.87 -7.77 -21.77
CA GLU A 109 -2.71 -9.19 -21.46
C GLU A 109 -1.25 -9.44 -21.02
N TYR A 110 -1.07 -10.22 -19.94
CA TYR A 110 0.24 -10.69 -19.52
C TYR A 110 0.25 -12.21 -19.54
N TYR A 111 1.19 -12.80 -20.28
CA TYR A 111 1.32 -14.23 -20.41
C TYR A 111 2.78 -14.62 -20.73
N ASN A 112 3.27 -15.67 -20.08
CA ASN A 112 4.65 -16.17 -20.24
C ASN A 112 5.69 -15.06 -20.06
N GLY A 113 5.55 -14.23 -19.03
CA GLY A 113 6.49 -13.17 -18.69
C GLY A 113 6.44 -11.95 -19.62
N LYS A 114 5.40 -11.80 -20.46
CA LYS A 114 5.31 -10.73 -21.46
C LYS A 114 3.97 -10.01 -21.42
N TYR A 115 4.02 -8.70 -21.53
CA TYR A 115 2.85 -7.87 -21.79
C TYR A 115 2.55 -7.81 -23.29
N THR A 116 1.25 -7.75 -23.60
CA THR A 116 0.71 -7.45 -24.94
C THR A 116 -0.38 -6.41 -24.78
N PHE A 117 -0.35 -5.37 -25.58
CA PHE A 117 -1.28 -4.26 -25.51
C PHE A 117 -2.08 -4.15 -26.81
N SER A 118 -3.35 -3.72 -26.71
CA SER A 118 -4.16 -3.42 -27.91
C SER A 118 -3.67 -2.17 -28.64
N ASP A 119 -2.93 -1.29 -27.98
CA ASP A 119 -2.24 -0.12 -28.51
C ASP A 119 -0.90 0.06 -27.79
N GLU A 120 0.19 -0.44 -28.40
CA GLU A 120 1.54 -0.38 -27.87
C GLU A 120 2.05 1.05 -27.68
N LYS A 121 1.66 1.97 -28.57
CA LYS A 121 2.08 3.36 -28.50
C LYS A 121 1.43 4.04 -27.28
N ALA A 122 0.13 3.93 -27.16
CA ALA A 122 -0.59 4.47 -26.02
C ALA A 122 -0.10 3.85 -24.70
N ALA A 123 0.16 2.55 -24.68
CA ALA A 123 0.70 1.87 -23.50
C ALA A 123 2.07 2.43 -23.07
N SER A 124 2.97 2.65 -24.03
CA SER A 124 4.31 3.20 -23.74
C SER A 124 4.25 4.65 -23.24
N GLU A 125 3.27 5.43 -23.69
CA GLU A 125 3.06 6.79 -23.21
C GLU A 125 2.45 6.83 -21.81
N LEU A 126 1.45 5.98 -21.53
CA LEU A 126 0.70 5.99 -20.28
C LEU A 126 1.40 5.23 -19.15
N TRP A 127 2.13 4.19 -19.50
CA TRP A 127 2.79 3.30 -18.54
C TRP A 127 4.21 2.93 -19.01
N PRO A 128 5.13 3.91 -19.03
CA PRO A 128 6.46 3.72 -19.63
C PRO A 128 7.31 2.66 -18.91
N GLN A 129 7.09 2.42 -17.62
CA GLN A 129 7.80 1.40 -16.84
C GLN A 129 7.45 -0.02 -17.29
N GLN A 130 6.24 -0.26 -17.80
CA GLN A 130 5.69 -1.56 -18.18
C GLN A 130 6.02 -2.65 -17.14
N SER A 131 5.97 -2.26 -15.88
CA SER A 131 6.21 -3.12 -14.72
C SER A 131 5.55 -2.53 -13.48
N PHE A 132 5.23 -3.37 -12.52
CA PHE A 132 4.73 -2.95 -11.22
C PHE A 132 5.88 -2.66 -10.26
N LEU A 133 5.64 -1.84 -9.24
CA LEU A 133 6.65 -1.50 -8.23
C LEU A 133 7.13 -2.74 -7.48
N PHE A 134 6.24 -3.70 -7.19
CA PHE A 134 6.60 -4.95 -6.53
C PHE A 134 7.57 -5.82 -7.34
N GLN A 135 7.73 -5.58 -8.64
CA GLN A 135 8.72 -6.27 -9.46
C GLN A 135 10.13 -5.67 -9.32
N LYS A 136 10.25 -4.51 -8.67
CA LYS A 136 11.49 -3.73 -8.63
C LYS A 136 12.10 -3.60 -7.24
N ILE A 137 11.28 -3.57 -6.19
CA ILE A 137 11.75 -3.32 -4.84
C ILE A 137 11.43 -4.48 -3.90
N THR A 138 12.25 -4.62 -2.87
CA THR A 138 12.04 -5.58 -1.78
C THR A 138 11.49 -4.86 -0.56
N LEU A 139 10.33 -5.29 -0.09
CA LEU A 139 9.72 -4.78 1.13
C LEU A 139 9.51 -5.91 2.12
N ASN A 140 10.00 -5.74 3.33
CA ASN A 140 9.82 -6.68 4.42
C ASN A 140 9.92 -5.97 5.78
N LYS A 141 9.71 -6.71 6.86
CA LYS A 141 9.76 -6.18 8.22
C LYS A 141 11.10 -5.51 8.55
N ASP A 142 12.20 -6.14 8.18
CA ASP A 142 13.54 -5.64 8.53
C ASP A 142 13.79 -4.32 7.81
N PHE A 143 13.43 -4.23 6.54
CA PHE A 143 13.48 -2.99 5.78
C PHE A 143 12.64 -1.88 6.45
N LEU A 144 11.36 -2.15 6.76
CA LEU A 144 10.48 -1.15 7.38
C LEU A 144 11.03 -0.65 8.72
N SER A 145 11.65 -1.51 9.50
CA SER A 145 12.22 -1.16 10.80
C SER A 145 13.38 -0.16 10.72
N THR A 146 14.07 -0.09 9.57
CA THR A 146 15.18 0.86 9.31
C THR A 146 14.69 2.26 8.96
N LEU A 147 13.45 2.38 8.52
CA LEU A 147 12.90 3.65 8.04
C LEU A 147 12.54 4.60 9.18
N LYS A 148 12.63 5.89 8.92
CA LYS A 148 12.18 6.92 9.87
C LYS A 148 10.65 7.03 9.81
N LEU A 149 9.98 6.46 10.81
CA LEU A 149 8.54 6.58 10.93
C LEU A 149 8.13 8.05 11.12
N LYS A 150 7.19 8.51 10.28
CA LYS A 150 6.57 9.81 10.36
C LYS A 150 5.29 9.75 11.18
N ASP A 151 4.38 8.84 10.83
CA ASP A 151 3.11 8.64 11.50
C ASP A 151 2.64 7.18 11.39
N LYS A 152 1.70 6.81 12.26
CA LYS A 152 1.06 5.50 12.25
C LYS A 152 -0.40 5.61 12.71
N TYR A 153 -1.23 4.78 12.13
CA TYR A 153 -2.65 4.72 12.45
C TYR A 153 -3.14 3.27 12.59
N TYR A 154 -4.03 3.05 13.54
CA TYR A 154 -4.80 1.81 13.67
C TYR A 154 -6.22 2.12 14.13
N SER A 155 -7.22 1.64 13.37
CA SER A 155 -8.62 1.71 13.73
C SER A 155 -9.09 0.40 14.36
N SER A 156 -9.57 0.48 15.60
CA SER A 156 -10.20 -0.68 16.25
C SER A 156 -11.61 -0.97 15.72
N MET A 157 -12.23 -0.05 14.99
CA MET A 157 -13.59 -0.20 14.46
C MET A 157 -13.64 -1.14 13.26
N ASN A 158 -12.72 -0.95 12.32
CA ASN A 158 -12.68 -1.69 11.06
C ASN A 158 -11.36 -2.42 10.82
N GLY A 159 -10.43 -2.35 11.79
CA GLY A 159 -9.13 -2.99 11.70
C GLY A 159 -8.20 -2.42 10.63
N SER A 160 -8.50 -1.25 10.06
CA SER A 160 -7.60 -0.59 9.13
C SER A 160 -6.38 -0.04 9.87
N PHE A 161 -5.26 -0.02 9.18
CA PHE A 161 -3.98 0.47 9.69
C PHE A 161 -3.15 1.08 8.58
N GLU A 162 -2.25 1.98 8.98
CA GLU A 162 -1.35 2.69 8.09
C GLU A 162 -0.04 3.00 8.79
N LEU A 163 1.06 2.95 8.04
CA LEU A 163 2.39 3.43 8.44
C LEU A 163 2.91 4.38 7.38
N ASN A 164 3.35 5.56 7.80
CA ASN A 164 3.86 6.61 6.94
C ASN A 164 5.32 6.92 7.28
N TYR A 165 6.15 7.00 6.26
CA TYR A 165 7.59 7.22 6.37
C TYR A 165 8.04 8.35 5.44
N ASP A 166 8.88 9.26 5.94
CA ASP A 166 9.64 10.18 5.07
C ASP A 166 10.94 9.48 4.68
N VAL A 167 11.11 9.18 3.40
CA VAL A 167 12.22 8.36 2.91
C VAL A 167 12.88 8.92 1.66
N ASN A 168 14.14 8.55 1.48
CA ASN A 168 14.85 8.65 0.21
C ASN A 168 15.23 7.24 -0.21
N LEU A 169 14.56 6.71 -1.23
CA LEU A 169 14.75 5.36 -1.75
C LEU A 169 15.11 5.45 -3.23
N PRO A 170 16.41 5.37 -3.59
CA PRO A 170 16.86 5.54 -4.96
C PRO A 170 16.14 4.62 -5.97
N GLU A 171 15.92 3.36 -5.64
CA GLU A 171 15.23 2.38 -6.51
C GLU A 171 13.76 2.77 -6.74
N THR A 172 13.06 3.21 -5.70
CA THR A 172 11.67 3.70 -5.82
C THR A 172 11.64 5.01 -6.61
N ASN A 173 12.58 5.92 -6.35
CA ASN A 173 12.69 7.18 -7.06
C ASN A 173 12.98 6.97 -8.55
N GLU A 174 13.88 6.05 -8.91
CA GLU A 174 14.17 5.67 -10.29
C GLU A 174 12.92 5.12 -10.98
N TYR A 175 12.22 4.18 -10.32
CA TYR A 175 10.98 3.62 -10.84
C TYR A 175 9.92 4.69 -11.14
N LEU A 176 9.80 5.70 -10.27
CA LEU A 176 8.86 6.81 -10.41
C LEU A 176 9.39 7.97 -11.27
N SER A 177 10.57 7.82 -11.87
CA SER A 177 11.25 8.85 -12.67
C SER A 177 11.57 10.12 -11.88
N PHE A 178 11.85 9.99 -10.59
CA PHE A 178 12.31 11.05 -9.72
C PHE A 178 13.85 11.14 -9.68
N PRO A 179 14.40 12.29 -9.32
CA PRO A 179 15.81 12.38 -8.93
C PRO A 179 16.11 11.41 -7.77
N ALA A 180 17.25 10.70 -7.83
CA ALA A 180 17.64 9.71 -6.82
C ALA A 180 17.67 10.27 -5.39
N SER A 181 17.91 11.57 -5.22
CA SER A 181 17.96 12.25 -3.93
C SER A 181 16.61 12.77 -3.43
N LYS A 182 15.51 12.55 -4.18
CA LYS A 182 14.19 13.09 -3.79
C LYS A 182 13.68 12.40 -2.52
N THR A 183 13.21 13.20 -1.57
CA THR A 183 12.48 12.68 -0.40
C THR A 183 11.02 12.58 -0.76
N ILE A 184 10.46 11.41 -0.49
CA ILE A 184 9.05 11.07 -0.71
C ILE A 184 8.40 10.63 0.60
N GLU A 185 7.10 10.72 0.68
CA GLU A 185 6.29 10.05 1.69
C GLU A 185 5.90 8.67 1.16
N LEU A 186 6.32 7.62 1.89
CA LEU A 186 6.00 6.23 1.58
C LEU A 186 5.03 5.73 2.63
N SER A 187 3.84 5.31 2.19
CA SER A 187 2.78 4.85 3.07
C SER A 187 2.40 3.40 2.75
N PHE A 188 2.17 2.64 3.81
CA PHE A 188 1.67 1.27 3.74
C PHE A 188 0.34 1.19 4.44
N GLY A 189 -0.69 0.72 3.74
CA GLY A 189 -2.02 0.57 4.28
C GLY A 189 -2.62 -0.82 4.06
N GLY A 190 -3.52 -1.21 4.95
CA GLY A 190 -4.26 -2.45 4.86
C GLY A 190 -5.43 -2.48 5.83
N SER A 191 -6.18 -3.58 5.83
CA SER A 191 -7.31 -3.77 6.73
C SER A 191 -7.42 -5.21 7.22
N ASN A 192 -7.80 -5.34 8.50
CA ASN A 192 -8.12 -6.63 9.13
C ASN A 192 -9.57 -7.06 8.93
N SER A 193 -10.42 -6.18 8.42
CA SER A 193 -11.86 -6.45 8.27
C SER A 193 -12.14 -7.47 7.17
N ASN A 194 -11.25 -7.59 6.20
CA ASN A 194 -11.34 -8.58 5.13
C ASN A 194 -10.53 -9.83 5.50
N ARG A 195 -11.10 -10.99 5.27
CA ARG A 195 -10.39 -12.27 5.39
C ARG A 195 -9.37 -12.45 4.26
N ASN A 196 -9.51 -11.68 3.20
CA ASN A 196 -8.69 -11.71 1.99
C ASN A 196 -7.51 -10.73 2.11
N TYR A 197 -6.48 -10.99 1.35
CA TYR A 197 -5.33 -10.11 1.24
C TYR A 197 -5.74 -8.76 0.65
N TYR A 198 -5.35 -7.66 1.29
CA TYR A 198 -5.53 -6.29 0.80
C TYR A 198 -4.47 -5.38 1.39
N TYR A 199 -3.44 -5.10 0.60
CA TYR A 199 -2.36 -4.19 0.99
C TYR A 199 -2.05 -3.21 -0.12
N SER A 200 -1.81 -1.97 0.25
CA SER A 200 -1.41 -0.90 -0.67
C SER A 200 -0.11 -0.26 -0.23
N VAL A 201 0.68 0.08 -1.23
CA VAL A 201 1.83 0.98 -1.14
C VAL A 201 1.44 2.27 -1.84
N VAL A 202 1.63 3.40 -1.16
CA VAL A 202 1.33 4.73 -1.68
C VAL A 202 2.60 5.56 -1.59
N VAL A 203 2.87 6.33 -2.63
CA VAL A 203 3.94 7.31 -2.67
C VAL A 203 3.36 8.67 -2.98
N GLU A 204 3.67 9.63 -2.13
CA GLU A 204 3.27 11.02 -2.29
C GLU A 204 4.47 11.95 -2.15
N ASP A 205 4.37 13.14 -2.73
CA ASP A 205 5.33 14.20 -2.51
C ASP A 205 4.65 15.54 -2.18
N LYS A 206 5.46 16.52 -1.83
CA LYS A 206 4.97 17.87 -1.47
C LYS A 206 4.46 18.65 -2.68
N ASP A 207 4.80 18.22 -3.88
CA ASP A 207 4.43 18.86 -5.14
C ASP A 207 3.09 18.32 -5.69
N GLY A 208 2.45 17.42 -4.94
CA GLY A 208 1.14 16.85 -5.26
C GLY A 208 1.20 15.60 -6.16
N TYR A 209 2.39 15.00 -6.30
CA TYR A 209 2.51 13.70 -6.94
C TYR A 209 1.79 12.64 -6.12
N TYR A 210 1.12 11.73 -6.80
CA TYR A 210 0.44 10.58 -6.20
C TYR A 210 0.68 9.34 -7.03
N PHE A 211 1.10 8.28 -6.34
CA PHE A 211 1.21 6.93 -6.87
C PHE A 211 0.61 5.95 -5.86
N ARG A 212 -0.09 4.96 -6.33
CA ARG A 212 -0.61 3.86 -5.49
C ARG A 212 -0.51 2.54 -6.21
N GLU A 213 -0.02 1.53 -5.52
CA GLU A 213 -0.06 0.15 -5.96
C GLU A 213 -0.79 -0.70 -4.90
N THR A 214 -1.67 -1.59 -5.35
CA THR A 214 -2.45 -2.46 -4.47
C THR A 214 -2.52 -3.85 -5.08
N VAL A 215 -2.27 -4.86 -4.27
CA VAL A 215 -2.56 -6.26 -4.60
C VAL A 215 -3.64 -6.74 -3.66
N TYR A 216 -4.62 -7.47 -4.18
CA TYR A 216 -5.72 -8.02 -3.39
C TYR A 216 -6.28 -9.29 -4.02
N GLU A 217 -6.78 -10.17 -3.13
CA GLU A 217 -7.48 -11.42 -3.42
C GLU A 217 -9.00 -11.24 -3.34
#